data_800cce83fd1ff9aba8e7bfd40973e90d
#
_entry.id   800cce83fd1ff9aba8e7bfd40973e90d
#
_cell.length_a   1.000
_cell.length_b   1.000
_cell.length_c   1.000
_cell.angle_alpha   90.00
_cell.angle_beta   90.00
_cell.angle_gamma   90.00
#
_symmetry.space_group_name_H-M   'P 1'
#
loop_
_entity.id
_entity.type
_entity.pdbx_description
1 polymer ?
#
loop_
_entity_poly.entity_id
_entity_poly.type
_entity_poly.pdbx_seq_one_letter_code
_entity_poly.pdbx_strand_id
1 'polypeptide(L)'
;MSNSGSLKLTTPTDREVVMTRVFDAPRRLVFEAMAKPELLQRWLLGPPDWSMVECENDLKVGGSFRHLWRRADGTEMSMHGVYREVVPPQRIVRTEKFAFGCNAQPGEQVATLVLTEQGATTTLTLTVLYPSKEARDATIASGMERGVAASYDRLAGMLESPS
;
A
#
# COMPACT_ATOMS: atom_id res chain seq x y z
N MET A 1 -13.54 13.77 -14.76
CA MET A 1 -12.38 13.53 -14.96
C MET A 1 -11.76 12.78 -13.99
N SER A 2 -11.14 11.88 -14.21
CA SER A 2 -10.56 11.09 -13.27
C SER A 2 -9.48 11.78 -12.64
N ASN A 3 -9.07 11.30 -11.64
CA ASN A 3 -8.10 11.84 -11.00
C ASN A 3 -6.87 11.46 -11.43
N SER A 4 -6.40 11.69 -11.90
CA SER A 4 -5.43 11.73 -12.28
C SER A 4 -4.25 11.43 -12.16
N GLY A 5 -4.00 10.70 -11.91
CA GLY A 5 -2.82 10.36 -11.83
C GLY A 5 -2.41 9.09 -12.26
N SER A 6 -1.28 8.81 -12.76
CA SER A 6 -0.69 7.51 -12.89
C SER A 6 0.35 7.36 -11.79
N LEU A 7 0.66 6.13 -11.46
CA LEU A 7 1.69 5.85 -10.47
C LEU A 7 3.06 6.19 -11.04
N LYS A 8 3.85 6.89 -10.25
CA LYS A 8 5.25 7.15 -10.58
C LYS A 8 6.12 6.41 -9.60
N LEU A 9 7.14 5.73 -10.08
CA LEU A 9 8.05 4.98 -9.24
C LEU A 9 9.47 5.45 -9.48
N THR A 10 10.19 5.77 -8.41
CA THR A 10 11.60 6.15 -8.48
C THR A 10 12.40 5.35 -7.45
N THR A 11 13.71 5.31 -7.64
CA THR A 11 14.61 4.58 -6.75
C THR A 11 15.75 5.51 -6.34
N PRO A 12 15.49 6.40 -5.37
CA PRO A 12 16.49 7.44 -5.02
C PRO A 12 17.74 6.90 -4.35
N THR A 13 17.68 5.73 -3.72
CA THR A 13 18.85 5.07 -3.14
C THR A 13 18.84 3.60 -3.50
N ASP A 14 19.90 2.88 -3.15
CA ASP A 14 20.01 1.44 -3.44
C ASP A 14 18.95 0.60 -2.73
N ARG A 15 18.38 1.10 -1.66
CA ARG A 15 17.45 0.32 -0.84
C ARG A 15 16.04 0.86 -0.84
N GLU A 16 15.76 1.95 -1.53
CA GLU A 16 14.45 2.59 -1.49
C GLU A 16 13.70 2.52 -2.80
N VAL A 17 12.37 2.42 -2.68
CA VAL A 17 11.44 2.66 -3.77
C VAL A 17 10.50 3.76 -3.29
N VAL A 18 10.29 4.78 -4.11
CA VAL A 18 9.33 5.84 -3.81
C VAL A 18 8.25 5.80 -4.88
N MET A 19 7.00 5.67 -4.45
CA MET A 19 5.85 5.65 -5.34
C MET A 19 4.96 6.84 -5.02
N THR A 20 4.52 7.54 -6.05
CA THR A 20 3.71 8.74 -5.92
C THR A 20 2.47 8.65 -6.79
N ARG A 21 1.33 9.04 -6.24
CA ARG A 21 0.06 9.06 -6.96
C ARG A 21 -0.78 10.23 -6.46
N VAL A 22 -1.46 10.92 -7.38
CA VAL A 22 -2.39 11.99 -7.01
C VAL A 22 -3.82 11.45 -7.09
N PHE A 23 -4.62 11.74 -6.07
CA PHE A 23 -6.03 11.37 -6.02
C PHE A 23 -6.88 12.64 -5.99
N ASP A 24 -8.00 12.62 -6.72
CA ASP A 24 -8.89 13.77 -6.78
C ASP A 24 -9.93 13.65 -5.66
N ALA A 25 -9.46 13.74 -4.43
CA ALA A 25 -10.26 13.58 -3.22
C ALA A 25 -9.53 14.22 -2.03
N PRO A 26 -10.27 14.64 -1.00
CA PRO A 26 -9.63 15.21 0.19
C PRO A 26 -8.84 14.16 0.97
N ARG A 27 -7.81 14.64 1.62
CA ARG A 27 -6.86 13.79 2.36
C ARG A 27 -7.52 12.87 3.39
N ARG A 28 -8.53 13.37 4.08
CA ARG A 28 -9.19 12.55 5.09
C ARG A 28 -9.87 11.31 4.49
N LEU A 29 -10.41 11.42 3.27
CA LEU A 29 -11.02 10.25 2.63
C LEU A 29 -9.97 9.25 2.17
N VAL A 30 -8.83 9.74 1.67
CA VAL A 30 -7.73 8.86 1.28
C VAL A 30 -7.20 8.13 2.51
N PHE A 31 -7.00 8.87 3.62
CA PHE A 31 -6.52 8.27 4.87
C PHE A 31 -7.50 7.22 5.38
N GLU A 32 -8.80 7.52 5.34
CA GLU A 32 -9.81 6.58 5.82
C GLU A 32 -9.77 5.27 5.03
N ALA A 33 -9.53 5.36 3.72
CA ALA A 33 -9.42 4.16 2.90
C ALA A 33 -8.20 3.31 3.25
N MET A 34 -7.17 3.93 3.84
CA MET A 34 -5.97 3.22 4.30
C MET A 34 -6.16 2.63 5.69
N ALA A 35 -7.14 3.12 6.44
CA ALA A 35 -7.32 2.76 7.84
C ALA A 35 -8.34 1.65 8.08
N LYS A 36 -9.42 1.62 7.32
CA LYS A 36 -10.54 0.73 7.59
C LYS A 36 -10.41 -0.59 6.85
N PRO A 37 -10.41 -1.73 7.55
CA PRO A 37 -10.29 -3.04 6.90
C PRO A 37 -11.33 -3.28 5.80
N GLU A 38 -12.57 -2.88 6.03
CA GLU A 38 -13.62 -3.07 5.04
C GLU A 38 -13.36 -2.27 3.75
N LEU A 39 -12.66 -1.15 3.84
CA LEU A 39 -12.28 -0.39 2.66
C LEU A 39 -11.04 -0.98 2.00
N LEU A 40 -10.02 -1.35 2.80
CA LEU A 40 -8.82 -1.97 2.29
C LEU A 40 -9.14 -3.22 1.46
N GLN A 41 -10.10 -4.00 1.90
CA GLN A 41 -10.48 -5.22 1.19
C GLN A 41 -11.15 -4.95 -0.16
N ARG A 42 -11.50 -3.71 -0.43
CA ARG A 42 -12.12 -3.34 -1.71
C ARG A 42 -11.12 -2.85 -2.75
N TRP A 43 -9.98 -2.29 -2.33
CA TRP A 43 -9.05 -1.71 -3.30
C TRP A 43 -7.64 -2.28 -3.24
N LEU A 44 -7.17 -2.73 -2.09
CA LEU A 44 -5.79 -3.18 -1.97
C LEU A 44 -5.71 -4.66 -2.34
N LEU A 45 -5.92 -4.95 -3.61
CA LEU A 45 -6.07 -6.31 -4.10
C LEU A 45 -4.94 -6.76 -5.01
N GLY A 46 -4.15 -5.82 -5.56
CA GLY A 46 -3.12 -6.15 -6.52
C GLY A 46 -3.70 -6.42 -7.91
N PRO A 47 -3.05 -7.26 -8.71
CA PRO A 47 -3.53 -7.55 -10.07
C PRO A 47 -4.88 -8.28 -10.05
N PRO A 48 -5.57 -8.34 -11.18
CA PRO A 48 -6.80 -9.15 -11.27
C PRO A 48 -6.53 -10.58 -10.84
N ASP A 49 -7.50 -11.29 -10.36
CA ASP A 49 -7.44 -12.66 -9.86
C ASP A 49 -7.09 -12.75 -8.38
N TRP A 50 -6.64 -11.69 -7.76
CA TRP A 50 -6.35 -11.69 -6.32
C TRP A 50 -7.50 -11.05 -5.55
N SER A 51 -7.75 -11.57 -4.35
CA SER A 51 -8.67 -10.95 -3.40
C SER A 51 -8.04 -10.94 -2.02
N MET A 52 -8.43 -9.99 -1.18
CA MET A 52 -7.95 -9.96 0.19
C MET A 52 -8.96 -10.70 1.05
N VAL A 53 -8.57 -11.86 1.56
CA VAL A 53 -9.47 -12.73 2.31
C VAL A 53 -9.42 -12.51 3.82
N GLU A 54 -8.35 -11.90 4.32
CA GLU A 54 -8.25 -11.49 5.72
C GLU A 54 -7.62 -10.13 5.80
N CYS A 55 -8.14 -9.28 6.66
CA CYS A 55 -7.59 -7.95 6.89
C CYS A 55 -7.76 -7.59 8.35
N GLU A 56 -6.66 -7.50 9.08
CA GLU A 56 -6.64 -7.02 10.44
C GLU A 56 -5.81 -5.76 10.45
N ASN A 57 -6.29 -4.70 11.08
CA ASN A 57 -5.60 -3.43 11.06
C ASN A 57 -5.89 -2.65 12.32
N ASP A 58 -4.92 -2.64 13.25
CA ASP A 58 -5.01 -1.90 14.50
C ASP A 58 -4.18 -0.63 14.33
N LEU A 59 -4.78 0.41 13.75
CA LEU A 59 -4.06 1.61 13.32
C LEU A 59 -3.79 2.53 14.50
N LYS A 60 -2.75 2.22 15.24
CA LYS A 60 -2.22 3.05 16.33
C LYS A 60 -0.76 2.68 16.52
N VAL A 61 0.00 3.56 17.14
CA VAL A 61 1.41 3.29 17.44
C VAL A 61 1.50 2.02 18.30
N GLY A 62 2.31 1.06 17.85
CA GLY A 62 2.44 -0.22 18.51
C GLY A 62 1.39 -1.24 18.09
N GLY A 63 0.36 -0.83 17.36
CA GLY A 63 -0.64 -1.76 16.86
C GLY A 63 -0.10 -2.57 15.70
N SER A 64 -0.74 -3.68 15.38
CA SER A 64 -0.28 -4.56 14.30
C SER A 64 -1.30 -4.62 13.17
N PHE A 65 -0.84 -5.05 12.02
CA PHE A 65 -1.74 -5.31 10.90
C PHE A 65 -1.35 -6.63 10.24
N ARG A 66 -2.32 -7.23 9.56
CA ARG A 66 -2.10 -8.46 8.79
C ARG A 66 -3.05 -8.47 7.62
N HIS A 67 -2.51 -8.70 6.43
CA HIS A 67 -3.29 -8.85 5.21
C HIS A 67 -2.99 -10.22 4.60
N LEU A 68 -4.03 -10.93 4.19
CA LEU A 68 -3.88 -12.19 3.48
C LEU A 68 -4.61 -12.09 2.15
N TRP A 69 -3.88 -12.27 1.06
CA TRP A 69 -4.43 -12.27 -0.29
C TRP A 69 -4.43 -13.69 -0.83
N ARG A 70 -5.44 -14.01 -1.61
CA ARG A 70 -5.53 -15.31 -2.28
C ARG A 70 -5.85 -15.10 -3.74
N ARG A 71 -5.13 -15.81 -4.61
CA ARG A 71 -5.38 -15.78 -6.04
C ARG A 71 -6.39 -16.86 -6.40
N ALA A 72 -7.02 -16.72 -7.57
CA ALA A 72 -8.08 -17.67 -8.00
C ALA A 72 -7.61 -19.12 -8.03
N ASP A 73 -6.31 -19.36 -8.25
CA ASP A 73 -5.75 -20.72 -8.28
C ASP A 73 -5.37 -21.25 -6.89
N GLY A 74 -5.66 -20.52 -5.84
CA GLY A 74 -5.34 -20.93 -4.48
C GLY A 74 -4.02 -20.43 -3.93
N THR A 75 -3.19 -19.76 -4.74
CA THR A 75 -1.93 -19.21 -4.26
C THR A 75 -2.20 -18.12 -3.24
N GLU A 76 -1.41 -18.08 -2.17
CA GLU A 76 -1.59 -17.09 -1.10
C GLU A 76 -0.35 -16.24 -0.92
N MET A 77 -0.58 -14.98 -0.53
CA MET A 77 0.47 -14.06 -0.15
C MET A 77 0.00 -13.32 1.10
N SER A 78 0.88 -13.12 2.05
CA SER A 78 0.52 -12.37 3.25
C SER A 78 1.53 -11.28 3.53
N MET A 79 1.08 -10.27 4.27
CA MET A 79 1.93 -9.19 4.75
C MET A 79 1.48 -8.85 6.16
N HIS A 80 2.43 -8.65 7.06
CA HIS A 80 2.11 -8.24 8.43
C HIS A 80 3.20 -7.32 8.94
N GLY A 81 2.89 -6.59 10.00
CA GLY A 81 3.86 -5.68 10.61
C GLY A 81 3.28 -4.91 11.76
N VAL A 82 4.00 -3.87 12.18
CA VAL A 82 3.66 -3.06 13.33
C VAL A 82 3.77 -1.58 12.94
N TYR A 83 2.82 -0.78 13.43
CA TYR A 83 2.84 0.67 13.19
C TYR A 83 3.81 1.35 14.13
N ARG A 84 4.68 2.19 13.59
CA ARG A 84 5.65 2.97 14.34
C ARG A 84 5.20 4.42 14.55
N GLU A 85 4.48 4.98 13.55
CA GLU A 85 3.93 6.33 13.65
C GLU A 85 2.55 6.33 13.00
N VAL A 86 1.62 7.03 13.62
CA VAL A 86 0.29 7.22 13.04
C VAL A 86 -0.10 8.66 13.34
N VAL A 87 -0.11 9.51 12.33
CA VAL A 87 -0.47 10.93 12.46
C VAL A 87 -1.60 11.22 11.45
N PRO A 88 -2.85 10.99 11.84
CA PRO A 88 -3.97 11.20 10.92
C PRO A 88 -4.15 12.68 10.61
N PRO A 89 -4.52 13.03 9.41
CA PRO A 89 -4.69 12.16 8.24
C PRO A 89 -3.48 12.24 7.30
N GLN A 90 -2.29 12.45 7.81
CA GLN A 90 -1.16 12.80 6.96
C GLN A 90 0.00 11.81 6.93
N ARG A 91 0.17 10.95 7.92
CA ARG A 91 1.40 10.15 7.94
C ARG A 91 1.21 8.82 8.67
N ILE A 92 1.73 7.75 8.08
CA ILE A 92 1.79 6.43 8.69
C ILE A 92 3.16 5.84 8.41
N VAL A 93 3.83 5.32 9.43
CA VAL A 93 5.08 4.57 9.27
C VAL A 93 4.89 3.20 9.90
N ARG A 94 5.23 2.15 9.16
CA ARG A 94 5.06 0.78 9.66
C ARG A 94 6.15 -0.13 9.12
N THR A 95 6.37 -1.25 9.82
CA THR A 95 7.22 -2.32 9.32
C THR A 95 6.37 -3.26 8.50
N GLU A 96 6.99 -3.97 7.57
CA GLU A 96 6.27 -4.93 6.71
C GLU A 96 7.12 -6.17 6.47
N LYS A 97 6.50 -7.34 6.62
CA LYS A 97 7.09 -8.62 6.28
C LYS A 97 6.15 -9.34 5.34
N PHE A 98 6.73 -9.91 4.27
CA PHE A 98 5.95 -10.63 3.27
C PHE A 98 6.21 -12.13 3.34
N ALA A 99 5.21 -12.92 2.95
CA ALA A 99 5.35 -14.35 2.75
C ALA A 99 4.51 -14.79 1.56
N PHE A 100 5.08 -15.70 0.74
CA PHE A 100 4.34 -16.31 -0.35
C PHE A 100 4.10 -17.76 0.07
N GLY A 101 2.85 -18.10 0.35
CA GLY A 101 2.53 -19.43 0.88
C GLY A 101 3.26 -19.65 2.19
N CYS A 102 4.10 -20.68 2.24
CA CYS A 102 4.89 -20.99 3.43
C CYS A 102 6.27 -20.34 3.43
N ASN A 103 6.60 -19.57 2.35
CA ASN A 103 7.95 -19.04 2.21
C ASN A 103 8.00 -17.58 2.63
N ALA A 104 8.48 -17.32 3.84
CA ALA A 104 8.66 -15.97 4.33
C ALA A 104 9.86 -15.33 3.62
N GLN A 105 9.69 -14.08 3.19
CA GLN A 105 10.80 -13.33 2.62
C GLN A 105 11.74 -12.92 3.76
N PRO A 106 13.06 -12.95 3.53
CA PRO A 106 14.00 -12.57 4.58
C PRO A 106 13.96 -11.06 4.83
N GLY A 107 14.06 -10.69 6.08
CA GLY A 107 14.15 -9.30 6.48
C GLY A 107 12.83 -8.60 6.58
N GLU A 108 12.91 -7.35 6.95
CA GLU A 108 11.75 -6.52 7.21
C GLU A 108 11.96 -5.21 6.48
N GLN A 109 10.93 -4.69 5.83
CA GLN A 109 11.00 -3.39 5.18
C GLN A 109 10.22 -2.37 5.99
N VAL A 110 10.51 -1.09 5.80
CA VAL A 110 9.80 -0.01 6.48
C VAL A 110 9.10 0.84 5.42
N ALA A 111 7.80 0.99 5.58
CA ALA A 111 6.99 1.78 4.66
C ALA A 111 6.56 3.07 5.34
N THR A 112 6.77 4.20 4.66
CA THR A 112 6.34 5.51 5.10
C THR A 112 5.35 6.07 4.11
N LEU A 113 4.13 6.30 4.56
CA LEU A 113 3.06 6.87 3.75
C LEU A 113 2.85 8.32 4.17
N VAL A 114 2.88 9.23 3.21
CA VAL A 114 2.60 10.64 3.47
C VAL A 114 1.51 11.11 2.52
N LEU A 115 0.51 11.77 3.05
CA LEU A 115 -0.58 12.35 2.27
C LEU A 115 -0.50 13.87 2.37
N THR A 116 -0.32 14.52 1.24
CA THR A 116 -0.22 15.98 1.16
C THR A 116 -1.43 16.52 0.41
N GLU A 117 -2.18 17.40 1.04
CA GLU A 117 -3.38 17.93 0.41
C GLU A 117 -3.11 19.28 -0.23
N GLN A 118 -3.61 19.47 -1.45
CA GLN A 118 -3.53 20.75 -2.13
C GLN A 118 -4.89 21.01 -2.76
N GLY A 119 -5.64 21.95 -2.22
CA GLY A 119 -6.99 22.20 -2.69
C GLY A 119 -7.86 20.96 -2.51
N ALA A 120 -8.46 20.49 -3.59
CA ALA A 120 -9.33 19.32 -3.54
C ALA A 120 -8.63 18.02 -3.86
N THR A 121 -7.29 18.04 -4.02
CA THR A 121 -6.54 16.83 -4.37
C THR A 121 -5.59 16.44 -3.27
N THR A 122 -5.21 15.16 -3.27
CA THR A 122 -4.23 14.62 -2.31
C THR A 122 -3.13 13.90 -3.08
N THR A 123 -1.89 14.21 -2.74
CA THR A 123 -0.74 13.47 -3.27
C THR A 123 -0.33 12.44 -2.24
N LEU A 124 -0.31 11.20 -2.65
CA LEU A 124 0.16 10.09 -1.82
C LEU A 124 1.60 9.80 -2.19
N THR A 125 2.48 9.76 -1.19
CA THR A 125 3.87 9.38 -1.39
C THR A 125 4.16 8.20 -0.47
N LEU A 126 4.51 7.07 -1.05
CA LEU A 126 4.86 5.88 -0.30
C LEU A 126 6.33 5.58 -0.52
N THR A 127 7.11 5.63 0.56
CA THR A 127 8.53 5.30 0.51
C THR A 127 8.72 3.97 1.21
N VAL A 128 9.33 3.02 0.53
CA VAL A 128 9.62 1.71 1.13
C VAL A 128 11.12 1.53 1.18
N LEU A 129 11.64 1.32 2.40
CA LEU A 129 13.05 1.06 2.63
C LEU A 129 13.23 -0.44 2.87
N TYR A 130 13.97 -1.08 1.98
CA TYR A 130 14.19 -2.52 2.02
C TYR A 130 15.44 -2.87 2.84
N PRO A 131 15.55 -4.10 3.36
CA PRO A 131 16.72 -4.48 4.15
C PRO A 131 18.02 -4.56 3.34
N SER A 132 17.91 -4.66 2.02
CA SER A 132 19.09 -4.73 1.16
C SER A 132 18.75 -4.28 -0.26
N LYS A 133 19.77 -3.99 -1.03
CA LYS A 133 19.61 -3.69 -2.45
C LYS A 133 18.99 -4.88 -3.18
N GLU A 134 19.43 -6.08 -2.84
CA GLU A 134 18.93 -7.31 -3.45
C GLU A 134 17.44 -7.50 -3.19
N ALA A 135 16.98 -7.22 -1.96
CA ALA A 135 15.57 -7.34 -1.63
C ALA A 135 14.74 -6.32 -2.43
N ARG A 136 15.25 -5.08 -2.56
CA ARG A 136 14.59 -4.06 -3.35
C ARG A 136 14.48 -4.48 -4.81
N ASP A 137 15.59 -4.93 -5.39
CA ASP A 137 15.63 -5.30 -6.80
C ASP A 137 14.71 -6.49 -7.07
N ALA A 138 14.68 -7.46 -6.17
CA ALA A 138 13.80 -8.63 -6.31
C ALA A 138 12.33 -8.21 -6.29
N THR A 139 11.98 -7.27 -5.43
CA THR A 139 10.60 -6.79 -5.35
C THR A 139 10.19 -6.07 -6.63
N ILE A 140 11.06 -5.22 -7.17
CA ILE A 140 10.77 -4.54 -8.43
C ILE A 140 10.62 -5.57 -9.55
N ALA A 141 11.51 -6.55 -9.60
CA ALA A 141 11.48 -7.58 -10.64
C ALA A 141 10.24 -8.45 -10.56
N SER A 142 9.61 -8.54 -9.39
CA SER A 142 8.40 -9.35 -9.22
C SER A 142 7.16 -8.70 -9.85
N GLY A 143 7.26 -7.45 -10.32
CA GLY A 143 6.12 -6.76 -10.92
C GLY A 143 5.28 -5.98 -9.92
N MET A 144 5.85 -5.61 -8.77
CA MET A 144 5.09 -4.91 -7.73
C MET A 144 4.48 -3.60 -8.22
N GLU A 145 5.14 -2.92 -9.15
CA GLU A 145 4.64 -1.65 -9.66
C GLU A 145 3.27 -1.83 -10.32
N ARG A 146 3.09 -2.90 -11.08
CA ARG A 146 1.82 -3.18 -11.76
C ARG A 146 0.71 -3.48 -10.74
N GLY A 147 1.03 -4.25 -9.70
CA GLY A 147 0.06 -4.58 -8.67
C GLY A 147 -0.36 -3.35 -7.86
N VAL A 148 0.60 -2.50 -7.51
CA VAL A 148 0.31 -1.28 -6.77
C VAL A 148 -0.50 -0.33 -7.63
N ALA A 149 -0.15 -0.17 -8.92
CA ALA A 149 -0.89 0.69 -9.83
C ALA A 149 -2.34 0.25 -9.95
N ALA A 150 -2.58 -1.06 -10.09
CA ALA A 150 -3.94 -1.59 -10.19
C ALA A 150 -4.73 -1.31 -8.90
N SER A 151 -4.10 -1.46 -7.74
CA SER A 151 -4.77 -1.18 -6.47
C SER A 151 -5.13 0.29 -6.34
N TYR A 152 -4.21 1.18 -6.69
CA TYR A 152 -4.50 2.62 -6.58
C TYR A 152 -5.53 3.07 -7.62
N ASP A 153 -5.60 2.42 -8.78
CA ASP A 153 -6.65 2.73 -9.75
C ASP A 153 -8.03 2.37 -9.18
N ARG A 154 -8.12 1.25 -8.45
CA ARG A 154 -9.38 0.89 -7.78
C ARG A 154 -9.73 1.90 -6.70
N LEU A 155 -8.74 2.33 -5.92
CA LEU A 155 -8.96 3.33 -4.89
C LEU A 155 -9.45 4.64 -5.51
N ALA A 156 -8.84 5.06 -6.61
CA ALA A 156 -9.28 6.26 -7.31
C ALA A 156 -10.75 6.17 -7.71
N GLY A 157 -11.16 5.02 -8.23
CA GLY A 157 -12.55 4.80 -8.61
C GLY A 157 -13.50 4.87 -7.43
N MET A 158 -13.10 4.32 -6.27
CA MET A 158 -13.91 4.40 -5.05
C MET A 158 -14.07 5.84 -4.58
N LEU A 159 -13.02 6.64 -4.70
CA LEU A 159 -13.05 8.02 -4.22
C LEU A 159 -13.86 8.93 -5.14
N GLU A 160 -14.01 8.56 -6.41
CA GLU A 160 -14.82 9.33 -7.34
C GLU A 160 -16.31 9.05 -7.17
N SER A 161 -16.66 7.93 -6.56
CA SER A 161 -18.05 7.57 -6.34
C SER A 161 -18.27 7.40 -4.85
N PRO A 162 -18.32 8.46 -4.11
CA PRO A 162 -18.33 8.40 -2.68
C PRO A 162 -19.65 8.06 -2.08
N SER A 163 -20.56 7.63 -2.54
CA SER A 163 -21.84 7.40 -1.88
C SER A 163 -21.86 6.17 -0.99
#